data_ed704363c575de5584c5e06d83699251
#
_entry.id   ed704363c575de5584c5e06d83699251
#
_cell.length_a   1.000
_cell.length_b   1.000
_cell.length_c   1.000
_cell.angle_alpha   90.00
_cell.angle_beta   90.00
_cell.angle_gamma   90.00
#
_symmetry.space_group_name_H-M   'P 1'
#
loop_
_entity.id
_entity.type
_entity.pdbx_description
1 polymer ?
#
loop_
_entity_poly.entity_id
_entity_poly.type
_entity_poly.pdbx_seq_one_letter_code
_entity_poly.pdbx_strand_id
1 'polypeptide(L)'
;LPGFYQDPARYALPVQLFFMFQRIDQVRDLTQADMFKHATIADFMLDKDPLFARLTLNDDELRLYQQIYAQVKPQTTSPDLVIYLQASVETLVERVKRRAINYERAISEDYLVKLAESYARFFYQYDGAPVLIVNSEHLNFVDTPADFDLLLQRIAAMRGNREFFSIGE
;
A
#
# COMPACT_ATOMS: atom_id res chain seq x y z
N LEU A 1 3.24 9.83 15.59
CA LEU A 1 2.54 10.40 14.42
C LEU A 1 1.97 11.82 14.62
N PRO A 2 1.43 12.23 15.80
CA PRO A 2 0.89 13.58 15.94
C PRO A 2 1.89 14.70 15.60
N GLY A 3 3.16 14.56 15.97
CA GLY A 3 4.21 15.55 15.65
C GLY A 3 4.50 15.70 14.15
N PHE A 4 4.37 14.63 13.37
CA PHE A 4 4.55 14.68 11.91
C PHE A 4 3.54 15.60 11.23
N TYR A 5 2.29 15.55 11.64
CA TYR A 5 1.24 16.40 11.05
C TYR A 5 1.30 17.86 11.52
N GLN A 6 1.99 18.13 12.65
CA GLN A 6 2.22 19.50 13.14
C GLN A 6 3.41 20.18 12.47
N ASP A 7 4.49 19.44 12.20
CA ASP A 7 5.70 19.92 11.54
C ASP A 7 6.24 18.83 10.60
N PRO A 8 5.62 18.67 9.41
CA PRO A 8 6.00 17.63 8.46
C PRO A 8 7.48 17.72 8.05
N ALA A 9 8.01 18.93 7.85
CA ALA A 9 9.39 19.12 7.42
C ALA A 9 10.41 18.57 8.44
N ARG A 10 10.12 18.70 9.72
CA ARG A 10 11.02 18.23 10.80
C ARG A 10 10.95 16.72 11.02
N TYR A 11 9.79 16.13 10.83
CA TYR A 11 9.53 14.74 11.23
C TYR A 11 9.42 13.79 10.05
N ALA A 12 9.49 14.25 8.80
CA ALA A 12 9.30 13.42 7.61
C ALA A 12 10.28 12.24 7.57
N LEU A 13 11.57 12.49 7.62
CA LEU A 13 12.58 11.44 7.57
C LEU A 13 12.51 10.48 8.79
N PRO A 14 12.47 10.96 10.04
CA PRO A 14 12.33 10.08 11.20
C PRO A 14 11.10 9.17 11.13
N VAL A 15 9.95 9.69 10.69
CA VAL A 15 8.72 8.93 10.56
C VAL A 15 8.81 7.91 9.42
N GLN A 16 9.39 8.29 8.30
CA GLN A 16 9.58 7.39 7.16
C GLN A 16 10.53 6.24 7.52
N LEU A 17 11.63 6.52 8.23
CA LEU A 17 12.55 5.49 8.71
C LEU A 17 11.88 4.57 9.74
N PHE A 18 11.08 5.12 10.66
CA PHE A 18 10.33 4.32 11.62
C PHE A 18 9.41 3.30 10.92
N PHE A 19 8.62 3.74 9.94
CA PHE A 19 7.76 2.85 9.19
C PHE A 19 8.54 1.83 8.34
N MET A 20 9.65 2.23 7.75
CA MET A 20 10.52 1.32 7.01
C MET A 20 11.01 0.18 7.90
N PHE A 21 11.58 0.49 9.08
CA PHE A 21 12.07 -0.53 10.01
C PHE A 21 10.94 -1.42 10.54
N GLN A 22 9.78 -0.83 10.87
CA GLN A 22 8.61 -1.61 11.28
C GLN A 22 8.18 -2.62 10.21
N ARG A 23 8.16 -2.22 8.93
CA ARG A 23 7.82 -3.12 7.82
C ARG A 23 8.88 -4.19 7.59
N ILE A 24 10.16 -3.85 7.76
CA ILE A 24 11.25 -4.83 7.68
C ILE A 24 11.08 -5.91 8.75
N ASP A 25 10.75 -5.54 9.97
CA ASP A 25 10.50 -6.50 11.06
C ASP A 25 9.27 -7.36 10.75
N GLN A 26 8.18 -6.76 10.28
CA GLN A 26 6.99 -7.50 9.83
C GLN A 26 7.30 -8.51 8.72
N VAL A 27 8.14 -8.14 7.75
CA VAL A 27 8.58 -9.04 6.67
C VAL A 27 9.41 -10.20 7.22
N ARG A 28 10.30 -9.95 8.19
CA ARG A 28 11.08 -11.01 8.86
C ARG A 28 10.17 -11.99 9.59
N ASP A 29 9.15 -11.48 10.28
CA ASP A 29 8.16 -12.31 10.96
C ASP A 29 7.37 -13.18 9.96
N LEU A 30 7.03 -12.66 8.79
CA LEU A 30 6.37 -13.42 7.73
C LEU A 30 7.25 -14.56 7.20
N THR A 31 8.57 -14.34 7.05
CA THR A 31 9.50 -15.37 6.56
C THR A 31 9.76 -16.47 7.60
N GLN A 32 9.55 -16.20 8.88
CA GLN A 32 9.61 -17.18 9.96
C GLN A 32 8.25 -17.86 10.22
N ALA A 33 7.25 -17.54 9.38
CA ALA A 33 5.90 -18.05 9.58
C ALA A 33 5.85 -19.58 9.58
N ASP A 34 5.08 -20.08 10.50
CA ASP A 34 4.82 -21.48 10.81
C ASP A 34 4.56 -22.31 9.54
N MET A 35 5.29 -23.41 9.37
CA MET A 35 5.11 -24.38 8.28
C MET A 35 3.70 -25.00 8.23
N PHE A 36 2.88 -24.75 9.24
CA PHE A 36 1.49 -25.20 9.32
C PHE A 36 0.47 -24.16 8.82
N LYS A 37 0.90 -22.94 8.44
CA LYS A 37 -0.01 -21.93 7.86
C LYS A 37 -0.23 -22.19 6.38
N HIS A 38 -1.49 -22.34 5.99
CA HIS A 38 -1.86 -22.59 4.60
C HIS A 38 -1.82 -21.33 3.73
N ALA A 39 -1.98 -20.14 4.31
CA ALA A 39 -1.89 -18.86 3.62
C ALA A 39 -1.56 -17.73 4.59
N THR A 40 -0.90 -16.68 4.10
CA THR A 40 -0.65 -15.44 4.82
C THR A 40 -1.17 -14.28 4.01
N ILE A 41 -1.99 -13.43 4.62
CA ILE A 41 -2.48 -12.19 4.03
C ILE A 41 -1.81 -11.03 4.77
N ALA A 42 -1.17 -10.13 4.02
CA ALA A 42 -0.55 -8.92 4.55
C ALA A 42 -1.20 -7.68 3.93
N ASP A 43 -1.46 -6.65 4.73
CA ASP A 43 -1.99 -5.36 4.28
C ASP A 43 -0.87 -4.35 3.95
N PHE A 44 0.38 -4.79 4.01
CA PHE A 44 1.55 -3.99 3.69
C PHE A 44 2.40 -4.64 2.60
N MET A 45 3.22 -3.82 1.96
CA MET A 45 4.18 -4.23 0.94
C MET A 45 5.41 -3.34 1.05
N LEU A 46 6.57 -3.94 1.32
CA LEU A 46 7.82 -3.19 1.55
C LEU A 46 8.24 -2.40 0.30
N ASP A 47 8.00 -2.94 -0.91
CA ASP A 47 8.33 -2.28 -2.17
C ASP A 47 7.57 -0.95 -2.40
N LYS A 48 6.47 -0.71 -1.67
CA LYS A 48 5.75 0.57 -1.70
C LYS A 48 6.37 1.65 -0.81
N ASP A 49 7.22 1.27 0.13
CA ASP A 49 7.78 2.24 1.10
C ASP A 49 8.51 3.41 0.43
N PRO A 50 9.33 3.19 -0.63
CA PRO A 50 9.95 4.28 -1.38
C PRO A 50 8.98 5.24 -2.06
N LEU A 51 7.72 4.86 -2.31
CA LEU A 51 6.71 5.78 -2.87
C LEU A 51 6.38 6.89 -1.87
N PHE A 52 6.14 6.51 -0.62
CA PHE A 52 5.85 7.47 0.45
C PHE A 52 7.05 8.37 0.72
N ALA A 53 8.26 7.81 0.73
CA ALA A 53 9.49 8.58 0.88
C ALA A 53 9.62 9.67 -0.20
N ARG A 54 9.34 9.35 -1.46
CA ARG A 54 9.39 10.31 -2.58
C ARG A 54 8.34 11.42 -2.48
N LEU A 55 7.21 11.16 -1.83
CA LEU A 55 6.13 12.15 -1.67
C LEU A 55 6.35 13.08 -0.47
N THR A 56 7.14 12.65 0.52
CA THR A 56 7.22 13.32 1.82
C THR A 56 8.59 13.91 2.13
N LEU A 57 9.67 13.38 1.55
CA LEU A 57 11.04 13.77 1.83
C LEU A 57 11.54 14.79 0.81
N ASN A 58 12.38 15.72 1.25
CA ASN A 58 13.17 16.55 0.36
C ASN A 58 14.30 15.73 -0.30
N ASP A 59 15.02 16.31 -1.26
CA ASP A 59 16.03 15.60 -2.06
C ASP A 59 17.18 15.03 -1.22
N ASP A 60 17.64 15.75 -0.19
CA ASP A 60 18.74 15.31 0.67
C ASP A 60 18.29 14.16 1.59
N GLU A 61 17.13 14.30 2.19
CA GLU A 61 16.51 13.27 3.01
C GLU A 61 16.19 12.02 2.19
N LEU A 62 15.69 12.19 0.97
CA LEU A 62 15.37 11.09 0.08
C LEU A 62 16.63 10.30 -0.31
N ARG A 63 17.74 10.99 -0.60
CA ARG A 63 19.02 10.32 -0.87
C ARG A 63 19.49 9.50 0.33
N LEU A 64 19.42 10.08 1.53
CA LEU A 64 19.80 9.37 2.77
C LEU A 64 18.89 8.17 3.01
N TYR A 65 17.58 8.34 2.87
CA TYR A 65 16.60 7.26 2.97
C TYR A 65 16.93 6.11 2.00
N GLN A 66 17.20 6.43 0.73
CA GLN A 66 17.50 5.42 -0.31
C GLN A 66 18.79 4.64 0.01
N GLN A 67 19.83 5.30 0.53
CA GLN A 67 21.05 4.64 0.96
C GLN A 67 20.79 3.67 2.12
N ILE A 68 20.03 4.10 3.13
CA ILE A 68 19.65 3.23 4.25
C ILE A 68 18.80 2.06 3.75
N TYR A 69 17.77 2.33 2.94
CA TYR A 69 16.87 1.31 2.41
C TYR A 69 17.64 0.23 1.65
N ALA A 70 18.60 0.62 0.79
CA ALA A 70 19.43 -0.32 0.03
C ALA A 70 20.27 -1.25 0.92
N GLN A 71 20.70 -0.78 2.10
CA GLN A 71 21.49 -1.56 3.04
C GLN A 71 20.66 -2.49 3.93
N VAL A 72 19.43 -2.08 4.27
CA VAL A 72 18.61 -2.80 5.25
C VAL A 72 17.49 -3.62 4.63
N LYS A 73 17.17 -3.38 3.34
CA LYS A 73 16.13 -4.15 2.64
C LYS A 73 16.43 -5.65 2.74
N PRO A 74 15.59 -6.44 3.43
CA PRO A 74 15.81 -7.89 3.53
C PRO A 74 15.60 -8.56 2.16
N GLN A 75 16.22 -9.72 1.99
CA GLN A 75 15.79 -10.64 0.94
C GLN A 75 14.42 -11.18 1.32
N THR A 76 13.41 -10.81 0.58
CA THR A 76 12.02 -11.23 0.81
C THR A 76 11.60 -12.25 -0.21
N THR A 77 10.76 -13.18 0.20
CA THR A 77 10.01 -14.00 -0.75
C THR A 77 8.99 -13.09 -1.44
N SER A 78 8.90 -13.17 -2.75
CA SER A 78 7.83 -12.49 -3.48
C SER A 78 6.47 -13.05 -3.05
N PRO A 79 5.43 -12.23 -2.93
CA PRO A 79 4.08 -12.72 -2.69
C PRO A 79 3.59 -13.54 -3.89
N ASP A 80 2.71 -14.50 -3.66
CA ASP A 80 2.07 -15.30 -4.72
C ASP A 80 1.07 -14.46 -5.52
N LEU A 81 0.48 -13.45 -4.89
CA LEU A 81 -0.46 -12.52 -5.48
C LEU A 81 -0.44 -11.18 -4.77
N VAL A 82 -0.50 -10.11 -5.53
CA VAL A 82 -0.75 -8.75 -5.05
C VAL A 82 -2.13 -8.31 -5.50
N ILE A 83 -2.96 -7.83 -4.57
CA ILE A 83 -4.26 -7.24 -4.87
C ILE A 83 -4.14 -5.72 -4.66
N TYR A 84 -4.30 -4.97 -5.73
CA TYR A 84 -4.34 -3.52 -5.68
C TYR A 84 -5.80 -3.03 -5.74
N LEU A 85 -6.30 -2.51 -4.63
CA LEU A 85 -7.63 -1.91 -4.56
C LEU A 85 -7.54 -0.45 -5.01
N GLN A 86 -7.92 -0.21 -6.26
CA GLN A 86 -7.92 1.12 -6.87
C GLN A 86 -9.25 1.82 -6.60
N ALA A 87 -9.22 3.13 -6.37
CA ALA A 87 -10.40 3.99 -6.26
C ALA A 87 -10.08 5.40 -6.78
N SER A 88 -11.11 6.16 -7.13
CA SER A 88 -10.98 7.59 -7.47
C SER A 88 -10.52 8.40 -6.26
N VAL A 89 -9.98 9.58 -6.51
CA VAL A 89 -9.53 10.49 -5.45
C VAL A 89 -10.69 10.89 -4.55
N GLU A 90 -11.86 11.14 -5.14
CA GLU A 90 -13.09 11.48 -4.46
C GLU A 90 -13.47 10.37 -3.45
N THR A 91 -13.48 9.13 -3.90
CA THR A 91 -13.74 7.96 -3.03
C THR A 91 -12.68 7.80 -1.94
N LEU A 92 -11.41 8.07 -2.23
CA LEU A 92 -10.33 8.04 -1.23
C LEU A 92 -10.54 9.12 -0.17
N VAL A 93 -10.90 10.35 -0.55
CA VAL A 93 -11.23 11.45 0.37
C VAL A 93 -12.39 11.08 1.28
N GLU A 94 -13.47 10.51 0.72
CA GLU A 94 -14.62 10.06 1.51
C GLU A 94 -14.25 8.96 2.50
N ARG A 95 -13.46 7.97 2.07
CA ARG A 95 -12.99 6.87 2.93
C ARG A 95 -12.11 7.38 4.09
N VAL A 96 -11.21 8.33 3.83
CA VAL A 96 -10.39 8.98 4.87
C VAL A 96 -11.27 9.72 5.86
N LYS A 97 -12.24 10.52 5.38
CA LYS A 97 -13.19 11.24 6.24
C LYS A 97 -14.04 10.28 7.09
N ARG A 98 -14.54 9.19 6.50
CA ARG A 98 -15.36 8.18 7.19
C ARG A 98 -14.58 7.45 8.27
N ARG A 99 -13.30 7.18 8.06
CA ARG A 99 -12.43 6.54 9.05
C ARG A 99 -12.22 7.40 10.29
N ALA A 100 -12.44 8.72 10.20
CA ALA A 100 -12.48 9.70 11.28
C ALA A 100 -11.27 9.69 12.23
N ILE A 101 -10.09 9.29 11.76
CA ILE A 101 -8.85 9.32 12.55
C ILE A 101 -8.39 10.77 12.66
N ASN A 102 -8.27 11.30 13.88
CA ASN A 102 -8.03 12.71 14.14
C ASN A 102 -6.81 13.30 13.43
N TYR A 103 -5.71 12.56 13.34
CA TYR A 103 -4.49 13.03 12.68
C TYR A 103 -4.55 12.94 11.15
N GLU A 104 -5.46 12.16 10.57
CA GLU A 104 -5.68 12.06 9.13
C GLU A 104 -6.50 13.21 8.56
N ARG A 105 -7.16 14.01 9.41
CA ARG A 105 -7.91 15.22 8.98
C ARG A 105 -7.02 16.27 8.32
N ALA A 106 -5.70 16.20 8.54
CA ALA A 106 -4.71 17.09 7.92
C ALA A 106 -4.23 16.60 6.54
N ILE A 107 -4.66 15.42 6.07
CA ILE A 107 -4.29 14.91 4.75
C ILE A 107 -4.99 15.77 3.69
N SER A 108 -4.19 16.44 2.84
CA SER A 108 -4.72 17.26 1.75
C SER A 108 -5.17 16.39 0.57
N GLU A 109 -6.14 16.89 -0.19
CA GLU A 109 -6.58 16.26 -1.42
C GLU A 109 -5.45 16.15 -2.44
N ASP A 110 -4.62 17.20 -2.58
CA ASP A 110 -3.41 17.18 -3.41
C ASP A 110 -2.45 16.04 -3.07
N TYR A 111 -2.30 15.72 -1.80
CA TYR A 111 -1.49 14.57 -1.38
C TYR A 111 -2.11 13.25 -1.84
N LEU A 112 -3.43 13.10 -1.72
CA LEU A 112 -4.13 11.89 -2.16
C LEU A 112 -4.08 11.73 -3.69
N VAL A 113 -4.16 12.83 -4.46
CA VAL A 113 -3.95 12.82 -5.91
C VAL A 113 -2.57 12.27 -6.24
N LYS A 114 -1.51 12.87 -5.69
CA LYS A 114 -0.12 12.44 -5.92
C LYS A 114 0.12 11.00 -5.50
N LEU A 115 -0.48 10.59 -4.38
CA LEU A 115 -0.39 9.23 -3.89
C LEU A 115 -1.07 8.25 -4.85
N ALA A 116 -2.30 8.52 -5.28
CA ALA A 116 -3.03 7.69 -6.23
C ALA A 116 -2.29 7.52 -7.56
N GLU A 117 -1.75 8.60 -8.11
CA GLU A 117 -0.92 8.57 -9.31
C GLU A 117 0.36 7.75 -9.13
N SER A 118 1.00 7.87 -7.97
CA SER A 118 2.22 7.12 -7.64
C SER A 118 1.94 5.62 -7.54
N TYR A 119 0.81 5.25 -6.93
CA TYR A 119 0.35 3.86 -6.87
C TYR A 119 0.03 3.32 -8.26
N ALA A 120 -0.71 4.07 -9.08
CA ALA A 120 -1.05 3.66 -10.44
C ALA A 120 0.21 3.38 -11.27
N ARG A 121 1.19 4.30 -11.25
CA ARG A 121 2.48 4.13 -11.93
C ARG A 121 3.25 2.92 -11.41
N PHE A 122 3.32 2.77 -10.10
CA PHE A 122 4.02 1.65 -9.47
C PHE A 122 3.42 0.31 -9.91
N PHE A 123 2.12 0.11 -9.74
CA PHE A 123 1.47 -1.15 -10.08
C PHE A 123 1.37 -1.40 -11.58
N TYR A 124 1.42 -0.36 -12.41
CA TYR A 124 1.55 -0.52 -13.85
C TYR A 124 2.90 -1.14 -14.27
N GLN A 125 3.97 -0.82 -13.54
CA GLN A 125 5.34 -1.30 -13.82
C GLN A 125 5.76 -2.50 -12.95
N TYR A 126 5.01 -2.82 -11.91
CA TYR A 126 5.36 -3.87 -10.97
C TYR A 126 5.31 -5.25 -11.61
N ASP A 127 6.41 -6.00 -11.50
CA ASP A 127 6.61 -7.33 -12.06
C ASP A 127 7.09 -8.38 -11.02
N GLY A 128 7.19 -7.98 -9.75
CA GLY A 128 7.68 -8.84 -8.67
C GLY A 128 6.75 -10.00 -8.31
N ALA A 129 5.46 -9.92 -8.68
CA ALA A 129 4.45 -10.95 -8.47
C ALA A 129 3.23 -10.71 -9.39
N PRO A 130 2.34 -11.71 -9.59
CA PRO A 130 1.04 -11.49 -10.21
C PRO A 130 0.25 -10.38 -9.51
N VAL A 131 -0.41 -9.51 -10.27
CA VAL A 131 -1.18 -8.37 -9.76
C VAL A 131 -2.62 -8.44 -10.24
N LEU A 132 -3.57 -8.43 -9.31
CA LEU A 132 -4.97 -8.18 -9.57
C LEU A 132 -5.31 -6.73 -9.21
N ILE A 133 -5.61 -5.91 -10.21
CA ILE A 133 -6.04 -4.52 -10.03
C ILE A 133 -7.57 -4.52 -9.97
N VAL A 134 -8.11 -4.14 -8.83
CA VAL A 134 -9.55 -4.14 -8.56
C VAL A 134 -10.03 -2.69 -8.45
N ASN A 135 -10.92 -2.28 -9.35
CA ASN A 135 -11.67 -1.05 -9.14
C ASN A 135 -12.64 -1.26 -7.97
N SER A 136 -12.35 -0.63 -6.84
CA SER A 136 -13.11 -0.79 -5.61
C SER A 136 -14.11 0.34 -5.37
N GLU A 137 -14.42 1.14 -6.40
CA GLU A 137 -15.28 2.32 -6.26
C GLU A 137 -16.69 1.95 -5.83
N HIS A 138 -17.25 0.93 -6.48
CA HIS A 138 -18.61 0.43 -6.21
C HIS A 138 -18.62 -0.89 -5.43
N LEU A 139 -17.49 -1.29 -4.84
CA LEU A 139 -17.34 -2.54 -4.11
C LEU A 139 -17.15 -2.27 -2.61
N ASN A 140 -17.91 -2.97 -1.78
CA ASN A 140 -17.78 -2.93 -0.34
C ASN A 140 -17.53 -4.34 0.22
N PHE A 141 -16.27 -4.73 0.26
CA PHE A 141 -15.84 -6.05 0.72
C PHE A 141 -16.05 -6.29 2.22
N VAL A 142 -16.37 -5.24 3.00
CA VAL A 142 -16.54 -5.32 4.44
C VAL A 142 -18.00 -5.58 4.81
N ASP A 143 -18.93 -4.80 4.22
CA ASP A 143 -20.33 -4.81 4.61
C ASP A 143 -21.22 -5.59 3.63
N THR A 144 -20.70 -5.94 2.42
CA THR A 144 -21.45 -6.63 1.37
C THR A 144 -20.81 -8.00 1.07
N PRO A 145 -21.32 -9.10 1.65
CA PRO A 145 -20.75 -10.44 1.43
C PRO A 145 -20.66 -10.84 -0.05
N ALA A 146 -21.63 -10.42 -0.88
CA ALA A 146 -21.63 -10.71 -2.30
C ALA A 146 -20.41 -10.10 -3.03
N ASP A 147 -19.98 -8.89 -2.66
CA ASP A 147 -18.80 -8.24 -3.24
C ASP A 147 -17.53 -8.99 -2.85
N PHE A 148 -17.46 -9.45 -1.61
CA PHE A 148 -16.36 -10.27 -1.13
C PHE A 148 -16.27 -11.61 -1.86
N ASP A 149 -17.41 -12.31 -2.03
CA ASP A 149 -17.47 -13.57 -2.78
C ASP A 149 -17.05 -13.37 -4.24
N LEU A 150 -17.43 -12.26 -4.84
CA LEU A 150 -17.02 -11.90 -6.19
C LEU A 150 -15.50 -11.70 -6.31
N LEU A 151 -14.88 -11.04 -5.33
CA LEU A 151 -13.44 -10.89 -5.25
C LEU A 151 -12.73 -12.25 -5.13
N LEU A 152 -13.23 -13.14 -4.26
CA LEU A 152 -12.68 -14.49 -4.11
C LEU A 152 -12.79 -15.32 -5.41
N GLN A 153 -13.92 -15.25 -6.10
CA GLN A 153 -14.09 -15.90 -7.39
C GLN A 153 -13.11 -15.36 -8.43
N ARG A 154 -12.87 -14.03 -8.43
CA ARG A 154 -11.92 -13.41 -9.35
C ARG A 154 -10.49 -13.83 -9.06
N ILE A 155 -10.08 -13.88 -7.79
CA ILE A 155 -8.78 -14.40 -7.36
C ILE A 155 -8.59 -15.84 -7.84
N ALA A 156 -9.56 -16.70 -7.61
CA ALA A 156 -9.49 -18.10 -8.03
C ALA A 156 -9.47 -18.30 -9.55
N ALA A 157 -10.09 -17.41 -10.30
CA ALA A 157 -10.14 -17.43 -11.75
C ALA A 157 -8.90 -16.82 -12.44
N MET A 158 -8.07 -16.10 -11.70
CA MET A 158 -6.89 -15.42 -12.25
C MET A 158 -5.94 -16.40 -12.92
N ARG A 159 -5.44 -16.06 -14.12
CA ARG A 159 -4.48 -16.87 -14.90
C ARG A 159 -3.30 -16.07 -15.42
N GLY A 160 -3.47 -14.77 -15.60
CA GLY A 160 -2.44 -13.86 -16.09
C GLY A 160 -1.59 -13.26 -14.97
N ASN A 161 -0.42 -12.71 -15.34
CA ASN A 161 0.43 -12.00 -14.39
C ASN A 161 -0.13 -10.61 -14.03
N ARG A 162 -1.08 -10.08 -14.81
CA ARG A 162 -1.76 -8.82 -14.52
C ARG A 162 -3.17 -8.89 -15.07
N GLU A 163 -4.12 -8.71 -14.18
CA GLU A 163 -5.53 -8.69 -14.54
C GLU A 163 -6.23 -7.49 -13.90
N PHE A 164 -7.30 -7.03 -14.56
CA PHE A 164 -8.14 -5.95 -14.10
C PHE A 164 -9.53 -6.49 -13.80
N PHE A 165 -10.10 -6.03 -12.70
CA PHE A 165 -11.43 -6.34 -12.29
C PHE A 165 -12.21 -5.09 -11.93
N SER A 166 -13.33 -4.87 -12.60
CA SER A 166 -14.32 -3.84 -12.25
C SER A 166 -15.70 -4.42 -12.43
N ILE A 167 -16.65 -3.99 -11.60
CA ILE A 167 -18.07 -4.17 -11.87
C ILE A 167 -18.47 -3.00 -12.77
N GLY A 168 -19.07 -3.30 -13.93
CA GLY A 168 -19.67 -2.27 -14.78
C GLY A 168 -20.83 -1.59 -14.05
N GLU A 169 -21.06 -0.32 -14.41
CA GLU A 169 -22.29 0.38 -14.01
C GLU A 169 -23.53 -0.31 -14.54
#